data_1c6775bfe37b43a6c3bd64936fef6c17
#
_entry.id   1c6775bfe37b43a6c3bd64936fef6c17
#
_cell.length_a   1.000
_cell.length_b   1.000
_cell.length_c   1.000
_cell.angle_alpha   90.00
_cell.angle_beta   90.00
_cell.angle_gamma   90.00
#
_symmetry.space_group_name_H-M   'P 1'
#
loop_
_entity.id
_entity.type
_entity.pdbx_description
1 polymer ?
#
loop_
_entity_poly.entity_id
_entity_poly.type
_entity_poly.pdbx_seq_one_letter_code
_entity_poly.pdbx_strand_id
1 'polypeptide(L)'
;MATADVRQELFGHADQTNFLNCSKGIKSWMFTLDHKRIGIMYLIGVTFALFLAGFFALWLRTHLWYHGTAIEGEMAAGSDAFFRVTDIAYNKLFTLHGAIMVFSFIIPSVPAALGNIVLPMMLGAKDVAFPRLNLASFYLWIFGTGFLMFALVNGSLDTGWTFYTPYSIQSSTGVIYATFGAFILGFSSIFTGINFLVTINTMRAKGQTWFRMPLFLWSLYATSIIQILATPVLGITLLLLICERVMHIGIFDPVYGGDPVLFQHFFWFYSHPAVYIMILPGMGVISELIAIYSQKKIFGYSFIAFSSVAIALLGFLVWGHHMFTSGQSPLVNVVFSAITFTVAIPSAVKVFNWLATMYKGSIVFTTPMCYAMAFIFLFGIGGLTGLFLAALSTDIHFHDTYFVVAHFHYVMVGGTLTALLGGVFHWWPNFRSSTQRYDGPHRMLVRLRRFQHHIFPSVRDGCSRHAASLRFVRS
;
A
#
# COMPACT_ATOMS: atom_id res chain seq x y z
N MET A 1 37.92 12.47 -38.59
CA MET A 1 36.69 13.25 -38.83
C MET A 1 35.57 12.45 -39.51
N ALA A 2 35.82 11.32 -40.16
CA ALA A 2 34.81 10.54 -40.91
C ALA A 2 33.92 9.60 -40.04
N THR A 3 34.15 9.45 -38.74
CA THR A 3 33.41 8.50 -37.89
C THR A 3 32.22 9.12 -37.12
N ALA A 4 32.12 10.45 -37.11
CA ALA A 4 31.00 11.14 -36.43
C ALA A 4 29.79 11.30 -37.37
N ASP A 5 30.04 11.58 -38.67
CA ASP A 5 28.99 11.77 -39.67
C ASP A 5 28.26 10.45 -40.02
N VAL A 6 29.00 9.35 -40.15
CA VAL A 6 28.40 8.03 -40.43
C VAL A 6 27.53 7.55 -39.29
N ARG A 7 27.80 7.94 -38.03
CA ARG A 7 26.92 7.68 -36.89
C ARG A 7 25.64 8.52 -36.89
N GLN A 8 25.72 9.75 -37.44
CA GLN A 8 24.58 10.63 -37.55
C GLN A 8 23.65 10.23 -38.69
N GLU A 9 24.17 9.66 -39.78
CA GLU A 9 23.38 9.10 -40.88
C GLU A 9 22.78 7.72 -40.58
N LEU A 10 23.50 6.85 -39.85
CA LEU A 10 22.98 5.51 -39.43
C LEU A 10 21.99 5.57 -38.27
N PHE A 11 21.97 6.64 -37.48
CA PHE A 11 21.04 6.90 -36.41
C PHE A 11 20.27 8.20 -36.58
N GLY A 12 20.16 8.66 -37.85
CA GLY A 12 19.40 9.82 -38.22
C GLY A 12 17.99 9.76 -37.68
N HIS A 13 17.62 10.74 -36.86
CA HIS A 13 16.30 11.10 -36.38
C HIS A 13 15.30 9.93 -36.36
N ALA A 14 15.68 8.81 -35.75
CA ALA A 14 14.70 7.84 -35.32
C ALA A 14 13.74 8.63 -34.43
N ASP A 15 12.54 8.80 -34.91
CA ASP A 15 11.44 9.54 -34.31
C ASP A 15 11.46 9.23 -32.81
N GLN A 16 11.82 10.22 -31.97
CA GLN A 16 11.97 10.04 -30.53
C GLN A 16 10.60 9.84 -29.88
N THR A 17 9.68 9.17 -30.58
CA THR A 17 8.37 8.82 -30.10
C THR A 17 8.49 7.75 -29.03
N ASN A 18 8.02 8.08 -27.85
CA ASN A 18 7.97 7.18 -26.70
C ASN A 18 6.55 7.18 -26.13
N PHE A 19 6.29 6.33 -25.15
CA PHE A 19 4.96 6.21 -24.57
C PHE A 19 4.42 7.52 -23.94
N LEU A 20 5.27 8.50 -23.63
CA LEU A 20 4.84 9.80 -23.11
C LEU A 20 4.39 10.75 -24.22
N ASN A 21 5.05 10.73 -25.38
CA ASN A 21 4.87 11.70 -26.46
C ASN A 21 4.30 11.11 -27.77
N CYS A 22 4.03 9.80 -27.81
CA CYS A 22 3.48 9.13 -29.00
C CYS A 22 2.11 9.69 -29.44
N SER A 23 1.38 10.29 -28.51
CA SER A 23 0.15 11.04 -28.78
C SER A 23 -0.03 12.14 -27.75
N LYS A 24 -0.52 13.31 -28.18
CA LYS A 24 -0.67 14.51 -27.35
C LYS A 24 -2.14 14.71 -26.92
N GLY A 25 -2.31 15.44 -25.83
CA GLY A 25 -3.62 15.86 -25.32
C GLY A 25 -4.23 14.89 -24.29
N ILE A 26 -5.13 15.42 -23.45
CA ILE A 26 -5.75 14.72 -22.34
C ILE A 26 -6.52 13.47 -22.81
N LYS A 27 -7.24 13.56 -23.93
CA LYS A 27 -7.99 12.42 -24.47
C LYS A 27 -7.11 11.22 -24.77
N SER A 28 -5.86 11.43 -25.21
CA SER A 28 -4.93 10.33 -25.51
C SER A 28 -4.46 9.58 -24.25
N TRP A 29 -4.48 10.24 -23.10
CA TRP A 29 -4.20 9.62 -21.81
C TRP A 29 -5.45 8.92 -21.26
N MET A 30 -6.61 9.57 -21.34
CA MET A 30 -7.87 9.00 -20.84
C MET A 30 -8.22 7.67 -21.52
N PHE A 31 -8.02 7.53 -22.82
CA PHE A 31 -8.36 6.32 -23.56
C PHE A 31 -7.13 5.45 -23.91
N THR A 32 -6.04 5.61 -23.18
CA THR A 32 -4.82 4.83 -23.42
C THR A 32 -5.01 3.36 -23.02
N LEU A 33 -4.46 2.47 -23.83
CA LEU A 33 -4.33 1.05 -23.46
C LEU A 33 -2.90 0.69 -23.04
N ASP A 34 -1.97 1.65 -23.10
CA ASP A 34 -0.57 1.44 -22.74
C ASP A 34 -0.42 1.28 -21.22
N HIS A 35 0.15 0.16 -20.79
CA HIS A 35 0.32 -0.18 -19.37
C HIS A 35 1.17 0.83 -18.60
N LYS A 36 2.18 1.45 -19.24
CA LYS A 36 3.04 2.44 -18.58
C LYS A 36 2.29 3.75 -18.32
N ARG A 37 1.47 4.22 -19.30
CA ARG A 37 0.61 5.39 -19.09
C ARG A 37 -0.41 5.15 -17.99
N ILE A 38 -1.05 3.99 -17.97
CA ILE A 38 -2.00 3.60 -16.92
C ILE A 38 -1.29 3.57 -15.56
N GLY A 39 -0.10 2.98 -15.48
CA GLY A 39 0.69 2.95 -14.26
C GLY A 39 1.11 4.34 -13.77
N ILE A 40 1.44 5.28 -14.67
CA ILE A 40 1.71 6.68 -14.32
C ILE A 40 0.45 7.38 -13.81
N MET A 41 -0.70 7.17 -14.46
CA MET A 41 -1.96 7.75 -13.99
C MET A 41 -2.30 7.24 -12.57
N TYR A 42 -2.12 5.94 -12.30
CA TYR A 42 -2.23 5.41 -10.95
C TYR A 42 -1.22 6.06 -10.00
N LEU A 43 0.05 6.18 -10.38
CA LEU A 43 1.08 6.77 -9.53
C LEU A 43 0.76 8.21 -9.13
N ILE A 44 0.28 9.02 -10.06
CA ILE A 44 -0.16 10.40 -9.79
C ILE A 44 -1.36 10.39 -8.84
N GLY A 45 -2.37 9.57 -9.13
CA GLY A 45 -3.58 9.50 -8.34
C GLY A 45 -3.35 9.00 -6.91
N VAL A 46 -2.59 7.91 -6.73
CA VAL A 46 -2.26 7.40 -5.39
C VAL A 46 -1.38 8.38 -4.61
N THR A 47 -0.50 9.11 -5.29
CA THR A 47 0.30 10.17 -4.66
C THR A 47 -0.58 11.31 -4.16
N PHE A 48 -1.58 11.72 -4.94
CA PHE A 48 -2.59 12.69 -4.49
C PHE A 48 -3.36 12.20 -3.26
N ALA A 49 -3.81 10.93 -3.27
CA ALA A 49 -4.51 10.32 -2.12
C ALA A 49 -3.60 10.28 -0.86
N LEU A 50 -2.31 9.97 -1.04
CA LEU A 50 -1.31 10.01 0.04
C LEU A 50 -1.20 11.40 0.68
N PHE A 51 -1.07 12.44 -0.14
CA PHE A 51 -0.95 13.81 0.38
C PHE A 51 -2.24 14.27 1.07
N LEU A 52 -3.40 13.99 0.50
CA LEU A 52 -4.68 14.36 1.10
C LEU A 52 -4.90 13.68 2.45
N ALA A 53 -4.76 12.35 2.50
CA ALA A 53 -4.92 11.61 3.74
C ALA A 53 -3.80 11.87 4.74
N GLY A 54 -2.59 12.16 4.25
CA GLY A 54 -1.45 12.62 5.06
C GLY A 54 -1.70 13.98 5.71
N PHE A 55 -2.36 14.89 5.00
CA PHE A 55 -2.80 16.18 5.57
C PHE A 55 -3.78 15.97 6.74
N PHE A 56 -4.75 15.05 6.60
CA PHE A 56 -5.64 14.71 7.72
C PHE A 56 -4.88 14.13 8.92
N ALA A 57 -3.90 13.26 8.68
CA ALA A 57 -3.05 12.74 9.75
C ALA A 57 -2.23 13.84 10.44
N LEU A 58 -1.68 14.77 9.67
CA LEU A 58 -0.95 15.90 10.24
C LEU A 58 -1.86 16.76 11.14
N TRP A 59 -3.09 17.02 10.70
CA TRP A 59 -4.05 17.77 11.49
C TRP A 59 -4.44 17.04 12.79
N LEU A 60 -4.69 15.72 12.74
CA LEU A 60 -4.90 14.89 13.93
C LEU A 60 -3.74 15.02 14.94
N ARG A 61 -2.51 14.93 14.47
CA ARG A 61 -1.32 15.03 15.32
C ARG A 61 -1.16 16.43 15.93
N THR A 62 -1.47 17.46 15.17
CA THR A 62 -1.45 18.83 15.66
C THR A 62 -2.51 19.05 16.74
N HIS A 63 -3.73 18.51 16.55
CA HIS A 63 -4.78 18.55 17.56
C HIS A 63 -4.34 17.88 18.86
N LEU A 64 -3.78 16.67 18.78
CA LEU A 64 -3.28 15.95 19.98
C LEU A 64 -2.13 16.68 20.68
N TRP A 65 -1.32 17.44 19.95
CA TRP A 65 -0.26 18.28 20.55
C TRP A 65 -0.82 19.38 21.42
N TYR A 66 -1.94 19.99 21.05
CA TYR A 66 -2.57 21.10 21.77
C TYR A 66 -3.64 20.65 22.78
N HIS A 67 -4.03 19.38 22.79
CA HIS A 67 -5.13 18.87 23.64
C HIS A 67 -4.85 19.01 25.14
N GLY A 68 -3.62 18.88 25.61
CA GLY A 68 -3.24 19.02 27.02
C GLY A 68 -3.27 20.45 27.58
N THR A 69 -3.55 21.48 26.76
CA THR A 69 -3.55 22.88 27.16
C THR A 69 -4.95 23.52 27.22
N ALA A 70 -6.01 22.77 26.92
CA ALA A 70 -7.37 23.27 26.95
C ALA A 70 -8.03 22.96 28.31
N ILE A 71 -8.21 23.99 29.13
CA ILE A 71 -9.18 23.98 30.23
C ILE A 71 -10.56 23.97 29.59
N GLU A 72 -11.42 23.01 29.98
CA GLU A 72 -12.82 22.96 29.54
C GLU A 72 -13.49 24.32 29.77
N GLY A 73 -13.96 24.95 28.69
CA GLY A 73 -14.78 26.17 28.75
C GLY A 73 -14.19 27.43 28.12
N GLU A 74 -12.90 27.52 27.85
CA GLU A 74 -12.33 28.70 27.17
C GLU A 74 -11.98 28.40 25.72
N MET A 75 -12.83 28.86 24.79
CA MET A 75 -12.41 29.06 23.39
C MET A 75 -11.39 30.17 23.38
N ALA A 76 -10.11 29.85 23.41
CA ALA A 76 -9.06 30.82 23.23
C ALA A 76 -9.24 31.50 21.85
N ALA A 77 -9.61 32.76 21.85
CA ALA A 77 -9.56 33.63 20.68
C ALA A 77 -8.08 33.84 20.35
N GLY A 78 -7.57 33.16 19.32
CA GLY A 78 -6.18 33.28 18.89
C GLY A 78 -5.84 32.32 17.75
N SER A 79 -4.62 32.41 17.23
CA SER A 79 -4.07 31.58 16.16
C SER A 79 -4.17 30.06 16.40
N ASP A 80 -4.31 29.65 17.65
CA ASP A 80 -4.38 28.23 18.04
C ASP A 80 -5.75 27.62 17.81
N ALA A 81 -6.82 28.44 17.66
CA ALA A 81 -8.19 27.96 17.39
C ALA A 81 -8.30 27.17 16.08
N PHE A 82 -7.45 27.48 15.09
CA PHE A 82 -7.43 26.77 13.80
C PHE A 82 -6.97 25.32 13.94
N PHE A 83 -6.11 25.00 14.91
CA PHE A 83 -5.59 23.66 15.12
C PHE A 83 -6.45 22.80 16.06
N ARG A 84 -7.37 23.40 16.78
CA ARG A 84 -8.29 22.69 17.67
C ARG A 84 -9.51 22.23 16.89
N VAL A 85 -9.75 20.94 16.88
CA VAL A 85 -10.95 20.35 16.29
C VAL A 85 -11.82 19.75 17.42
N THR A 86 -13.14 19.76 17.24
CA THR A 86 -14.04 19.04 18.15
C THR A 86 -13.80 17.54 18.06
N ASP A 87 -14.19 16.76 19.08
CA ASP A 87 -14.08 15.30 19.08
C ASP A 87 -14.77 14.67 17.86
N ILE A 88 -15.92 15.22 17.47
CA ILE A 88 -16.64 14.80 16.25
C ILE A 88 -15.78 15.04 15.01
N ALA A 89 -15.16 16.21 14.89
CA ALA A 89 -14.28 16.51 13.76
C ALA A 89 -13.00 15.63 13.78
N TYR A 90 -12.47 15.34 14.97
CA TYR A 90 -11.34 14.42 15.15
C TYR A 90 -11.68 13.01 14.61
N ASN A 91 -12.82 12.43 15.01
CA ASN A 91 -13.27 11.12 14.54
C ASN A 91 -13.48 11.09 13.02
N LYS A 92 -13.98 12.18 12.45
CA LYS A 92 -14.15 12.32 10.99
C LYS A 92 -12.80 12.34 10.26
N LEU A 93 -11.84 13.13 10.74
CA LEU A 93 -10.50 13.19 10.16
C LEU A 93 -9.78 11.84 10.29
N PHE A 94 -9.91 11.18 11.45
CA PHE A 94 -9.34 9.86 11.71
C PHE A 94 -9.86 8.81 10.73
N THR A 95 -11.19 8.78 10.55
CA THR A 95 -11.84 7.84 9.64
C THR A 95 -11.44 8.09 8.18
N LEU A 96 -11.42 9.34 7.74
CA LEU A 96 -11.06 9.70 6.38
C LEU A 96 -9.59 9.44 6.10
N HIS A 97 -8.70 9.74 7.06
CA HIS A 97 -7.30 9.34 6.96
C HIS A 97 -7.18 7.84 6.71
N GLY A 98 -7.79 7.01 7.55
CA GLY A 98 -7.73 5.56 7.43
C GLY A 98 -8.32 5.04 6.12
N ALA A 99 -9.55 5.46 5.78
CA ALA A 99 -10.23 4.97 4.59
C ALA A 99 -9.50 5.33 3.28
N ILE A 100 -9.04 6.58 3.13
CA ILE A 100 -8.32 7.02 1.94
C ILE A 100 -6.94 6.36 1.86
N MET A 101 -6.21 6.28 2.99
CA MET A 101 -4.90 5.61 3.01
C MET A 101 -5.00 4.15 2.62
N VAL A 102 -5.99 3.43 3.15
CA VAL A 102 -6.13 2.00 2.90
C VAL A 102 -6.61 1.76 1.47
N PHE A 103 -7.77 2.30 1.11
CA PHE A 103 -8.44 1.91 -0.14
C PHE A 103 -7.93 2.65 -1.37
N SER A 104 -7.56 3.94 -1.25
CA SER A 104 -7.15 4.73 -2.41
C SER A 104 -5.63 4.86 -2.58
N PHE A 105 -4.83 4.65 -1.52
CA PHE A 105 -3.38 4.78 -1.60
C PHE A 105 -2.65 3.44 -1.48
N ILE A 106 -2.65 2.78 -0.31
CA ILE A 106 -1.70 1.69 -0.03
C ILE A 106 -1.99 0.46 -0.90
N ILE A 107 -3.25 0.03 -0.98
CA ILE A 107 -3.65 -1.15 -1.78
C ILE A 107 -3.22 -1.01 -3.25
N PRO A 108 -3.49 0.08 -3.98
CA PRO A 108 -3.11 0.21 -5.38
C PRO A 108 -1.67 0.67 -5.62
N SER A 109 -0.98 1.23 -4.62
CA SER A 109 0.28 1.95 -4.80
C SER A 109 1.39 1.13 -5.46
N VAL A 110 1.70 -0.05 -4.96
CA VAL A 110 2.75 -0.88 -5.55
C VAL A 110 2.19 -1.76 -6.67
N PRO A 111 1.10 -2.54 -6.49
CA PRO A 111 0.63 -3.41 -7.57
C PRO A 111 0.10 -2.61 -8.76
N ALA A 112 -0.84 -1.68 -8.58
CA ALA A 112 -1.46 -1.00 -9.70
C ALA A 112 -0.58 0.10 -10.32
N ALA A 113 0.24 0.83 -9.54
CA ALA A 113 1.15 1.82 -10.09
C ALA A 113 2.45 1.20 -10.61
N LEU A 114 3.31 0.69 -9.73
CA LEU A 114 4.60 0.10 -10.15
C LEU A 114 4.42 -1.19 -10.93
N GLY A 115 3.50 -2.06 -10.51
CA GLY A 115 3.24 -3.34 -11.17
C GLY A 115 2.85 -3.15 -12.62
N ASN A 116 1.94 -2.22 -12.94
CA ASN A 116 1.58 -1.92 -14.33
C ASN A 116 2.78 -1.51 -15.18
N ILE A 117 3.70 -0.73 -14.64
CA ILE A 117 4.87 -0.26 -15.39
C ILE A 117 5.89 -1.38 -15.57
N VAL A 118 6.18 -2.13 -14.50
CA VAL A 118 7.36 -2.99 -14.41
C VAL A 118 7.07 -4.45 -14.81
N LEU A 119 5.87 -4.97 -14.48
CA LEU A 119 5.54 -6.40 -14.69
C LEU A 119 5.69 -6.85 -16.15
N PRO A 120 5.11 -6.17 -17.19
CA PRO A 120 5.29 -6.60 -18.57
C PRO A 120 6.77 -6.56 -19.00
N MET A 121 7.51 -5.53 -18.57
CA MET A 121 8.93 -5.41 -18.89
C MET A 121 9.76 -6.55 -18.28
N MET A 122 9.49 -6.93 -17.04
CA MET A 122 10.17 -8.05 -16.38
C MET A 122 9.83 -9.41 -16.97
N LEU A 123 8.64 -9.55 -17.55
CA LEU A 123 8.22 -10.76 -18.28
C LEU A 123 8.73 -10.81 -19.72
N GLY A 124 9.26 -9.70 -20.26
CA GLY A 124 9.55 -9.58 -21.69
C GLY A 124 8.29 -9.50 -22.55
N ALA A 125 7.15 -9.15 -21.96
CA ALA A 125 5.88 -8.96 -22.63
C ALA A 125 5.74 -7.52 -23.15
N LYS A 126 4.99 -7.35 -24.26
CA LYS A 126 4.73 -6.02 -24.82
C LYS A 126 3.77 -5.21 -23.95
N ASP A 127 2.77 -5.86 -23.36
CA ASP A 127 1.74 -5.27 -22.51
C ASP A 127 1.19 -6.33 -21.55
N VAL A 128 0.23 -5.98 -20.70
CA VAL A 128 -0.57 -6.91 -19.90
C VAL A 128 -1.54 -7.72 -20.78
N ALA A 129 -2.05 -8.85 -20.26
CA ALA A 129 -2.93 -9.75 -21.03
C ALA A 129 -4.23 -9.06 -21.47
N PHE A 130 -4.80 -8.20 -20.65
CA PHE A 130 -6.07 -7.53 -20.89
C PHE A 130 -5.95 -5.99 -20.76
N PRO A 131 -5.43 -5.27 -21.80
CA PRO A 131 -5.22 -3.83 -21.70
C PRO A 131 -6.50 -3.02 -21.47
N ARG A 132 -7.65 -3.45 -22.03
CA ARG A 132 -8.95 -2.81 -21.79
C ARG A 132 -9.42 -2.99 -20.34
N LEU A 133 -9.23 -4.17 -19.78
CA LEU A 133 -9.53 -4.43 -18.36
C LEU A 133 -8.63 -3.60 -17.44
N ASN A 134 -7.38 -3.39 -17.83
CA ASN A 134 -6.44 -2.54 -17.13
C ASN A 134 -6.91 -1.08 -17.06
N LEU A 135 -7.36 -0.53 -18.20
CA LEU A 135 -7.95 0.81 -18.23
C LEU A 135 -9.25 0.88 -17.42
N ALA A 136 -10.10 -0.14 -17.51
CA ALA A 136 -11.33 -0.21 -16.71
C ALA A 136 -11.03 -0.24 -15.20
N SER A 137 -10.00 -0.95 -14.76
CA SER A 137 -9.57 -0.95 -13.34
C SER A 137 -9.20 0.45 -12.87
N PHE A 138 -8.50 1.24 -13.70
CA PHE A 138 -8.16 2.62 -13.38
C PHE A 138 -9.41 3.52 -13.26
N TYR A 139 -10.37 3.38 -14.16
CA TYR A 139 -11.63 4.14 -14.05
C TYR A 139 -12.42 3.77 -12.79
N LEU A 140 -12.52 2.49 -12.47
CA LEU A 140 -13.15 2.05 -11.22
C LEU A 140 -12.42 2.63 -10.00
N TRP A 141 -11.09 2.72 -10.04
CA TRP A 141 -10.34 3.37 -8.98
C TRP A 141 -10.67 4.87 -8.86
N ILE A 142 -10.79 5.60 -9.98
CA ILE A 142 -11.21 7.02 -9.97
C ILE A 142 -12.61 7.16 -9.38
N PHE A 143 -13.58 6.37 -9.85
CA PHE A 143 -14.97 6.45 -9.40
C PHE A 143 -15.09 6.09 -7.92
N GLY A 144 -14.47 4.99 -7.48
CA GLY A 144 -14.52 4.57 -6.09
C GLY A 144 -13.86 5.59 -5.15
N THR A 145 -12.69 6.14 -5.53
CA THR A 145 -12.06 7.25 -4.80
C THR A 145 -12.93 8.49 -4.82
N GLY A 146 -13.59 8.79 -5.94
CA GLY A 146 -14.56 9.89 -6.06
C GLY A 146 -15.72 9.78 -5.06
N PHE A 147 -16.25 8.57 -4.84
CA PHE A 147 -17.29 8.34 -3.83
C PHE A 147 -16.78 8.54 -2.39
N LEU A 148 -15.54 8.14 -2.10
CA LEU A 148 -14.90 8.45 -0.80
C LEU A 148 -14.75 9.97 -0.61
N MET A 149 -14.37 10.71 -1.66
CA MET A 149 -14.30 12.18 -1.61
C MET A 149 -15.69 12.81 -1.48
N PHE A 150 -16.71 12.23 -2.14
CA PHE A 150 -18.08 12.69 -2.00
C PHE A 150 -18.60 12.50 -0.57
N ALA A 151 -18.25 11.39 0.10
CA ALA A 151 -18.56 11.19 1.51
C ALA A 151 -17.97 12.30 2.41
N LEU A 152 -16.76 12.79 2.08
CA LEU A 152 -16.11 13.88 2.82
C LEU A 152 -16.98 15.15 2.85
N VAL A 153 -17.60 15.52 1.73
CA VAL A 153 -18.41 16.75 1.62
C VAL A 153 -19.88 16.53 2.01
N ASN A 154 -20.37 15.29 2.01
CA ASN A 154 -21.74 14.93 2.37
C ASN A 154 -21.81 14.28 3.76
N GLY A 155 -21.69 15.09 4.81
CA GLY A 155 -21.78 14.66 6.20
C GLY A 155 -20.48 14.06 6.76
N SER A 156 -19.44 13.88 5.91
CA SER A 156 -18.18 13.26 6.29
C SER A 156 -18.35 11.78 6.69
N LEU A 157 -17.44 11.22 7.49
CA LEU A 157 -17.45 9.82 7.91
C LEU A 157 -16.75 9.70 9.27
N ASP A 158 -17.40 9.07 10.25
CA ASP A 158 -16.92 8.99 11.63
C ASP A 158 -16.84 7.56 12.20
N THR A 159 -17.08 6.56 11.35
CA THR A 159 -17.24 5.15 11.75
C THR A 159 -15.92 4.38 11.94
N GLY A 160 -14.78 5.02 11.75
CA GLY A 160 -13.54 4.30 11.48
C GLY A 160 -13.53 3.70 10.06
N TRP A 161 -12.33 3.35 9.56
CA TRP A 161 -12.15 2.76 8.24
C TRP A 161 -12.69 1.33 8.10
N THR A 162 -13.01 0.70 9.24
CA THR A 162 -13.54 -0.67 9.33
C THR A 162 -15.05 -0.74 9.22
N PHE A 163 -15.76 0.38 9.33
CA PHE A 163 -17.24 0.48 9.24
C PHE A 163 -18.00 -0.45 10.20
N TYR A 164 -17.51 -0.64 11.42
CA TYR A 164 -18.11 -1.59 12.37
C TYR A 164 -19.58 -1.28 12.67
N THR A 165 -20.37 -2.34 12.63
CA THR A 165 -21.77 -2.35 13.07
C THR A 165 -21.87 -2.58 14.58
N PRO A 166 -22.90 -2.11 15.27
CA PRO A 166 -24.09 -1.41 14.75
C PRO A 166 -23.88 0.09 14.47
N TYR A 167 -22.78 0.70 14.92
CA TYR A 167 -22.57 2.15 14.80
C TYR A 167 -22.66 2.66 13.35
N SER A 168 -22.04 1.96 12.40
CA SER A 168 -22.09 2.33 10.99
C SER A 168 -23.50 2.23 10.38
N ILE A 169 -24.40 1.43 10.96
CA ILE A 169 -25.81 1.38 10.53
C ILE A 169 -26.55 2.61 11.00
N GLN A 170 -26.29 3.07 12.22
CA GLN A 170 -27.03 4.14 12.91
C GLN A 170 -26.46 5.53 12.64
N SER A 171 -25.17 5.66 12.29
CA SER A 171 -24.51 6.94 12.03
C SER A 171 -25.23 7.74 10.94
N SER A 172 -25.42 9.05 11.17
CA SER A 172 -26.00 9.98 10.21
C SER A 172 -24.99 10.46 9.15
N THR A 173 -23.76 9.99 9.18
CA THR A 173 -22.69 10.41 8.27
C THR A 173 -22.74 9.69 6.92
N GLY A 174 -21.82 10.03 6.00
CA GLY A 174 -21.79 9.58 4.61
C GLY A 174 -21.40 8.10 4.41
N VAL A 175 -21.82 7.20 5.31
CA VAL A 175 -21.45 5.78 5.32
C VAL A 175 -21.80 5.09 4.00
N ILE A 176 -22.98 5.32 3.44
CA ILE A 176 -23.41 4.71 2.16
C ILE A 176 -22.43 5.08 1.04
N TYR A 177 -22.06 6.34 0.93
CA TYR A 177 -21.15 6.79 -0.13
C TYR A 177 -19.76 6.19 0.04
N ALA A 178 -19.25 6.15 1.28
CA ALA A 178 -17.92 5.59 1.56
C ALA A 178 -17.86 4.08 1.32
N THR A 179 -18.85 3.33 1.80
CA THR A 179 -18.92 1.87 1.61
C THR A 179 -19.14 1.50 0.15
N PHE A 180 -19.97 2.27 -0.59
CA PHE A 180 -20.13 2.08 -2.03
C PHE A 180 -18.85 2.43 -2.80
N GLY A 181 -18.13 3.48 -2.39
CA GLY A 181 -16.80 3.79 -2.92
C GLY A 181 -15.80 2.64 -2.72
N ALA A 182 -15.72 2.10 -1.51
CA ALA A 182 -14.86 0.96 -1.21
C ALA A 182 -15.27 -0.31 -1.98
N PHE A 183 -16.57 -0.54 -2.17
CA PHE A 183 -17.11 -1.61 -3.01
C PHE A 183 -16.61 -1.50 -4.47
N ILE A 184 -16.69 -0.31 -5.08
CA ILE A 184 -16.18 -0.07 -6.43
C ILE A 184 -14.67 -0.25 -6.51
N LEU A 185 -13.91 0.23 -5.51
CA LEU A 185 -12.46 0.03 -5.40
C LEU A 185 -12.09 -1.46 -5.33
N GLY A 186 -12.94 -2.28 -4.73
CA GLY A 186 -12.81 -3.72 -4.74
C GLY A 186 -12.77 -4.31 -6.17
N PHE A 187 -13.65 -3.88 -7.05
CA PHE A 187 -13.63 -4.32 -8.46
C PHE A 187 -12.37 -3.86 -9.19
N SER A 188 -11.87 -2.65 -8.93
CA SER A 188 -10.58 -2.20 -9.47
C SER A 188 -9.46 -3.15 -9.08
N SER A 189 -9.42 -3.58 -7.82
CA SER A 189 -8.46 -4.54 -7.29
C SER A 189 -8.59 -5.91 -7.94
N ILE A 190 -9.80 -6.45 -8.08
CA ILE A 190 -10.07 -7.74 -8.74
C ILE A 190 -9.60 -7.71 -10.19
N PHE A 191 -9.90 -6.65 -10.94
CA PHE A 191 -9.52 -6.55 -12.36
C PHE A 191 -8.00 -6.49 -12.53
N THR A 192 -7.30 -5.77 -11.63
CA THR A 192 -5.85 -5.76 -11.59
C THR A 192 -5.29 -7.16 -11.30
N GLY A 193 -5.85 -7.85 -10.30
CA GLY A 193 -5.44 -9.20 -9.91
C GLY A 193 -5.60 -10.21 -11.05
N ILE A 194 -6.77 -10.25 -11.70
CA ILE A 194 -7.04 -11.14 -12.86
C ILE A 194 -6.04 -10.86 -13.96
N ASN A 195 -5.83 -9.58 -14.29
CA ASN A 195 -4.95 -9.20 -15.36
C ASN A 195 -3.50 -9.65 -15.12
N PHE A 196 -2.97 -9.39 -13.92
CA PHE A 196 -1.60 -9.76 -13.58
C PHE A 196 -1.43 -11.28 -13.48
N LEU A 197 -2.40 -11.99 -12.88
CA LEU A 197 -2.36 -13.44 -12.80
C LEU A 197 -2.28 -14.07 -14.21
N VAL A 198 -3.13 -13.64 -15.12
CA VAL A 198 -3.14 -14.16 -16.50
C VAL A 198 -1.86 -13.74 -17.23
N THR A 199 -1.43 -12.50 -17.11
CA THR A 199 -0.19 -12.01 -17.75
C THR A 199 1.02 -12.85 -17.33
N ILE A 200 1.19 -13.10 -16.03
CA ILE A 200 2.30 -13.92 -15.51
C ILE A 200 2.21 -15.36 -15.99
N ASN A 201 1.01 -15.94 -16.08
CA ASN A 201 0.87 -17.32 -16.52
C ASN A 201 1.11 -17.50 -18.03
N THR A 202 0.64 -16.57 -18.86
CA THR A 202 0.54 -16.79 -20.32
C THR A 202 1.55 -16.01 -21.14
N MET A 203 2.14 -14.91 -20.62
CA MET A 203 2.92 -13.98 -21.43
C MET A 203 4.42 -13.95 -21.07
N ARG A 204 4.93 -14.93 -20.36
CA ARG A 204 6.38 -15.04 -20.10
C ARG A 204 7.16 -15.24 -21.40
N ALA A 205 8.28 -14.53 -21.53
CA ALA A 205 9.19 -14.72 -22.67
C ALA A 205 9.71 -16.17 -22.74
N LYS A 206 10.04 -16.64 -23.96
CA LYS A 206 10.62 -17.95 -24.16
C LYS A 206 11.87 -18.15 -23.30
N GLY A 207 11.94 -19.25 -22.54
CA GLY A 207 13.04 -19.55 -21.61
C GLY A 207 12.91 -18.95 -20.21
N GLN A 208 11.92 -18.08 -19.97
CA GLN A 208 11.62 -17.58 -18.61
C GLN A 208 10.70 -18.57 -17.89
N THR A 209 11.28 -19.52 -17.19
CA THR A 209 10.55 -20.45 -16.33
C THR A 209 10.18 -19.82 -15.00
N TRP A 210 9.32 -20.47 -14.21
CA TRP A 210 8.93 -19.98 -12.89
C TRP A 210 10.13 -19.61 -12.00
N PHE A 211 11.13 -20.48 -11.91
CA PHE A 211 12.32 -20.27 -11.09
C PHE A 211 13.41 -19.40 -11.74
N ARG A 212 13.12 -18.79 -12.88
CA ARG A 212 13.95 -17.75 -13.51
C ARG A 212 13.24 -16.38 -13.53
N MET A 213 12.06 -16.32 -12.95
CA MET A 213 11.25 -15.10 -12.87
C MET A 213 11.76 -14.20 -11.73
N PRO A 214 11.84 -12.87 -11.90
CA PRO A 214 12.14 -11.93 -10.82
C PRO A 214 11.24 -12.11 -9.61
N LEU A 215 11.75 -11.88 -8.39
CA LEU A 215 11.01 -12.08 -7.14
C LEU A 215 9.86 -11.07 -6.97
N PHE A 216 9.98 -9.90 -7.57
CA PHE A 216 8.85 -8.96 -7.62
C PHE A 216 7.63 -9.54 -8.33
N LEU A 217 7.83 -10.32 -9.39
CA LEU A 217 6.72 -10.99 -10.08
C LEU A 217 6.09 -12.10 -9.24
N TRP A 218 6.87 -12.83 -8.42
CA TRP A 218 6.33 -13.79 -7.46
C TRP A 218 5.46 -13.12 -6.40
N SER A 219 5.88 -11.94 -5.93
CA SER A 219 5.08 -11.17 -4.96
C SER A 219 3.79 -10.64 -5.59
N LEU A 220 3.82 -10.15 -6.84
CA LEU A 220 2.63 -9.72 -7.56
C LEU A 220 1.69 -10.90 -7.87
N TYR A 221 2.24 -12.08 -8.18
CA TYR A 221 1.46 -13.29 -8.39
C TYR A 221 0.69 -13.70 -7.12
N ALA A 222 1.39 -13.77 -5.98
CA ALA A 222 0.77 -14.06 -4.69
C ALA A 222 -0.27 -13.00 -4.30
N THR A 223 0.03 -11.72 -4.52
CA THR A 223 -0.91 -10.61 -4.29
C THR A 223 -2.16 -10.74 -5.16
N SER A 224 -2.01 -11.11 -6.44
CA SER A 224 -3.13 -11.27 -7.37
C SER A 224 -4.09 -12.38 -6.93
N ILE A 225 -3.56 -13.47 -6.36
CA ILE A 225 -4.39 -14.53 -5.78
C ILE A 225 -5.25 -13.99 -4.64
N ILE A 226 -4.65 -13.20 -3.75
CA ILE A 226 -5.40 -12.60 -2.63
C ILE A 226 -6.47 -11.64 -3.16
N GLN A 227 -6.12 -10.77 -4.13
CA GLN A 227 -7.07 -9.81 -4.71
C GLN A 227 -8.30 -10.49 -5.29
N ILE A 228 -8.14 -11.61 -5.97
CA ILE A 228 -9.24 -12.32 -6.63
C ILE A 228 -10.12 -13.06 -5.60
N LEU A 229 -9.51 -13.69 -4.59
CA LEU A 229 -10.24 -14.55 -3.65
C LEU A 229 -10.83 -13.78 -2.46
N ALA A 230 -10.12 -12.81 -1.91
CA ALA A 230 -10.56 -12.10 -0.70
C ALA A 230 -11.50 -10.93 -1.03
N THR A 231 -11.24 -10.16 -2.09
CA THR A 231 -11.97 -8.92 -2.35
C THR A 231 -13.48 -9.10 -2.60
N PRO A 232 -13.97 -10.19 -3.19
CA PRO A 232 -15.41 -10.43 -3.31
C PRO A 232 -16.12 -10.48 -1.96
N VAL A 233 -15.46 -10.98 -0.90
CA VAL A 233 -16.04 -11.05 0.45
C VAL A 233 -16.24 -9.64 1.02
N LEU A 234 -15.28 -8.72 0.83
CA LEU A 234 -15.49 -7.31 1.17
C LEU A 234 -16.69 -6.73 0.42
N GLY A 235 -16.74 -6.99 -0.90
CA GLY A 235 -17.83 -6.50 -1.74
C GLY A 235 -19.20 -6.89 -1.20
N ILE A 236 -19.39 -8.17 -0.87
CA ILE A 236 -20.61 -8.68 -0.26
C ILE A 236 -20.86 -8.02 1.10
N THR A 237 -19.86 -7.92 1.97
CA THR A 237 -19.98 -7.32 3.31
C THR A 237 -20.48 -5.88 3.24
N LEU A 238 -19.87 -5.07 2.38
CA LEU A 238 -20.25 -3.66 2.24
C LEU A 238 -21.62 -3.50 1.58
N LEU A 239 -21.97 -4.36 0.63
CA LEU A 239 -23.29 -4.35 0.00
C LEU A 239 -24.37 -4.71 1.02
N LEU A 240 -24.16 -5.74 1.84
CA LEU A 240 -25.10 -6.12 2.91
C LEU A 240 -25.27 -4.98 3.92
N LEU A 241 -24.19 -4.28 4.29
CA LEU A 241 -24.29 -3.10 5.16
C LEU A 241 -25.11 -1.98 4.53
N ILE A 242 -24.96 -1.72 3.22
CA ILE A 242 -25.76 -0.73 2.50
C ILE A 242 -27.24 -1.16 2.49
N CYS A 243 -27.52 -2.44 2.17
CA CYS A 243 -28.88 -2.98 2.16
C CYS A 243 -29.53 -2.85 3.53
N GLU A 244 -28.83 -3.19 4.61
CA GLU A 244 -29.36 -3.07 5.96
C GLU A 244 -29.70 -1.63 6.34
N ARG A 245 -28.83 -0.66 6.00
CA ARG A 245 -29.09 0.77 6.24
C ARG A 245 -30.30 1.30 5.46
N VAL A 246 -30.53 0.80 4.25
CA VAL A 246 -31.60 1.31 3.36
C VAL A 246 -32.92 0.57 3.63
N MET A 247 -32.86 -0.73 3.89
CA MET A 247 -34.04 -1.60 3.99
C MET A 247 -34.45 -1.90 5.43
N HIS A 248 -33.64 -1.53 6.43
CA HIS A 248 -33.85 -1.80 7.84
C HIS A 248 -34.09 -3.29 8.14
N ILE A 249 -33.29 -4.16 7.53
CA ILE A 249 -33.31 -5.59 7.75
C ILE A 249 -32.23 -5.98 8.76
N GLY A 250 -32.53 -6.97 9.61
CA GLY A 250 -31.61 -7.41 10.70
C GLY A 250 -30.57 -8.41 10.20
N ILE A 251 -29.52 -7.95 9.55
CA ILE A 251 -28.36 -8.77 9.18
C ILE A 251 -27.28 -8.65 10.27
N PHE A 252 -26.93 -7.43 10.62
CA PHE A 252 -25.87 -7.10 11.57
C PHE A 252 -26.36 -6.31 12.79
N ASP A 253 -27.53 -5.67 12.72
CA ASP A 253 -28.09 -4.86 13.79
C ASP A 253 -28.83 -5.77 14.81
N PRO A 254 -28.37 -5.84 16.08
CA PRO A 254 -29.05 -6.61 17.11
C PRO A 254 -30.49 -6.19 17.38
N VAL A 255 -30.84 -4.92 17.12
CA VAL A 255 -32.22 -4.42 17.31
C VAL A 255 -33.22 -5.19 16.43
N TYR A 256 -32.78 -5.64 15.28
CA TYR A 256 -33.60 -6.41 14.33
C TYR A 256 -33.22 -7.90 14.29
N GLY A 257 -32.47 -8.39 15.29
CA GLY A 257 -32.06 -9.80 15.38
C GLY A 257 -30.80 -10.15 14.60
N GLY A 258 -30.06 -9.16 14.10
CA GLY A 258 -28.77 -9.34 13.43
C GLY A 258 -27.59 -9.57 14.40
N ASP A 259 -26.43 -9.88 13.85
CA ASP A 259 -25.20 -10.15 14.62
C ASP A 259 -24.04 -9.24 14.15
N PRO A 260 -23.59 -8.27 14.97
CA PRO A 260 -22.46 -7.42 14.62
C PRO A 260 -21.12 -8.16 14.55
N VAL A 261 -20.99 -9.31 15.23
CA VAL A 261 -19.78 -10.15 15.16
C VAL A 261 -19.67 -10.82 13.78
N LEU A 262 -20.80 -11.14 13.16
CA LEU A 262 -20.83 -11.64 11.78
C LEU A 262 -20.25 -10.63 10.80
N PHE A 263 -20.55 -9.32 10.98
CA PHE A 263 -19.93 -8.25 10.18
C PHE A 263 -18.40 -8.28 10.34
N GLN A 264 -17.91 -8.39 11.57
CA GLN A 264 -16.48 -8.41 11.84
C GLN A 264 -15.79 -9.60 11.18
N HIS A 265 -16.37 -10.80 11.23
CA HIS A 265 -15.85 -11.97 10.53
C HIS A 265 -15.74 -11.76 9.02
N PHE A 266 -16.78 -11.28 8.38
CA PHE A 266 -16.77 -11.00 6.93
C PHE A 266 -15.79 -9.90 6.55
N PHE A 267 -15.73 -8.82 7.33
CA PHE A 267 -14.82 -7.72 7.10
C PHE A 267 -13.36 -8.18 7.21
N TRP A 268 -13.00 -8.89 8.27
CA TRP A 268 -11.61 -9.30 8.51
C TRP A 268 -11.17 -10.49 7.66
N PHE A 269 -12.09 -11.34 7.23
CA PHE A 269 -11.77 -12.36 6.24
C PHE A 269 -11.21 -11.77 4.93
N TYR A 270 -11.60 -10.55 4.60
CA TYR A 270 -10.94 -9.76 3.55
C TYR A 270 -9.79 -8.93 4.09
N SER A 271 -10.01 -8.14 5.16
CA SER A 271 -9.10 -7.05 5.51
C SER A 271 -7.78 -7.54 6.07
N HIS A 272 -7.71 -8.76 6.63
CA HIS A 272 -6.43 -9.36 6.96
C HIS A 272 -5.65 -9.79 5.69
N PRO A 273 -6.19 -10.58 4.75
CA PRO A 273 -5.53 -10.77 3.45
C PRO A 273 -5.18 -9.46 2.74
N ALA A 274 -5.99 -8.41 2.88
CA ALA A 274 -5.71 -7.11 2.28
C ALA A 274 -4.41 -6.47 2.80
N VAL A 275 -4.04 -6.64 4.09
CA VAL A 275 -2.75 -6.14 4.59
C VAL A 275 -1.57 -6.82 3.89
N TYR A 276 -1.76 -8.06 3.44
CA TYR A 276 -0.75 -8.72 2.60
C TYR A 276 -0.79 -8.26 1.14
N ILE A 277 -1.93 -7.85 0.58
CA ILE A 277 -1.96 -7.12 -0.70
C ILE A 277 -1.10 -5.86 -0.61
N MET A 278 -1.11 -5.18 0.53
CA MET A 278 -0.34 -3.96 0.76
C MET A 278 1.16 -4.20 0.84
N ILE A 279 1.62 -5.20 1.60
CA ILE A 279 3.04 -5.36 1.94
C ILE A 279 3.81 -6.30 1.00
N LEU A 280 3.18 -7.40 0.48
CA LEU A 280 3.86 -8.38 -0.36
C LEU A 280 4.52 -7.78 -1.61
N PRO A 281 3.87 -6.90 -2.39
CA PRO A 281 4.51 -6.27 -3.54
C PRO A 281 5.73 -5.43 -3.12
N GLY A 282 5.64 -4.74 -1.98
CA GLY A 282 6.77 -4.02 -1.39
C GLY A 282 7.94 -4.94 -1.07
N MET A 283 7.70 -6.10 -0.45
CA MET A 283 8.73 -7.11 -0.20
C MET A 283 9.39 -7.62 -1.49
N GLY A 284 8.61 -7.71 -2.58
CA GLY A 284 9.13 -8.02 -3.90
C GLY A 284 10.10 -6.98 -4.43
N VAL A 285 9.72 -5.70 -4.33
CA VAL A 285 10.58 -4.56 -4.69
C VAL A 285 11.89 -4.63 -3.89
N ILE A 286 11.83 -4.80 -2.58
CA ILE A 286 13.01 -4.88 -1.71
C ILE A 286 13.94 -6.02 -2.11
N SER A 287 13.40 -7.17 -2.51
CA SER A 287 14.22 -8.31 -2.98
C SER A 287 15.05 -7.95 -4.22
N GLU A 288 14.47 -7.20 -5.16
CA GLU A 288 15.20 -6.72 -6.34
C GLU A 288 16.27 -5.69 -5.97
N LEU A 289 15.92 -4.70 -5.13
CA LEU A 289 16.85 -3.64 -4.73
C LEU A 289 18.07 -4.22 -4.00
N ILE A 290 17.86 -5.13 -3.04
CA ILE A 290 18.93 -5.73 -2.27
C ILE A 290 19.88 -6.52 -3.18
N ALA A 291 19.36 -7.35 -4.08
CA ALA A 291 20.19 -8.13 -4.99
C ALA A 291 21.07 -7.23 -5.87
N ILE A 292 20.47 -6.19 -6.46
CA ILE A 292 21.14 -5.28 -7.39
C ILE A 292 22.19 -4.43 -6.67
N TYR A 293 21.84 -3.80 -5.56
CA TYR A 293 22.72 -2.86 -4.87
C TYR A 293 23.70 -3.50 -3.89
N SER A 294 23.56 -4.81 -3.60
CA SER A 294 24.59 -5.61 -2.96
C SER A 294 25.54 -6.28 -3.96
N GLN A 295 25.28 -6.13 -5.27
CA GLN A 295 26.02 -6.75 -6.37
C GLN A 295 26.15 -8.28 -6.21
N LYS A 296 25.09 -8.92 -5.70
CA LYS A 296 25.02 -10.36 -5.44
C LYS A 296 23.73 -10.98 -5.96
N LYS A 297 23.81 -12.24 -6.31
CA LYS A 297 22.60 -13.04 -6.49
C LYS A 297 21.87 -13.13 -5.14
N ILE A 298 20.54 -13.00 -5.18
CA ILE A 298 19.73 -13.14 -3.96
C ILE A 298 19.95 -14.51 -3.31
N PHE A 299 20.23 -14.52 -2.03
CA PHE A 299 20.37 -15.76 -1.28
C PHE A 299 19.00 -16.39 -1.06
N GLY A 300 18.90 -17.71 -1.23
CA GLY A 300 17.66 -18.45 -0.97
C GLY A 300 16.50 -18.06 -1.87
N TYR A 301 16.72 -17.81 -3.17
CA TYR A 301 15.69 -17.38 -4.14
C TYR A 301 14.38 -18.18 -4.02
N SER A 302 14.44 -19.53 -4.04
CA SER A 302 13.26 -20.37 -3.98
C SER A 302 12.50 -20.22 -2.65
N PHE A 303 13.23 -20.07 -1.54
CA PHE A 303 12.61 -19.84 -0.24
C PHE A 303 11.86 -18.51 -0.20
N ILE A 304 12.43 -17.44 -0.79
CA ILE A 304 11.74 -16.13 -0.87
C ILE A 304 10.52 -16.20 -1.80
N ALA A 305 10.62 -16.92 -2.92
CA ALA A 305 9.50 -17.11 -3.85
C ALA A 305 8.35 -17.84 -3.16
N PHE A 306 8.61 -19.00 -2.59
CA PHE A 306 7.60 -19.80 -1.88
C PHE A 306 7.06 -19.09 -0.62
N SER A 307 7.89 -18.32 0.09
CA SER A 307 7.40 -17.54 1.23
C SER A 307 6.35 -16.49 0.82
N SER A 308 6.42 -15.95 -0.40
CA SER A 308 5.36 -15.05 -0.89
C SER A 308 4.02 -15.76 -1.04
N VAL A 309 4.03 -16.97 -1.59
CA VAL A 309 2.82 -17.80 -1.73
C VAL A 309 2.33 -18.28 -0.36
N ALA A 310 3.25 -18.68 0.52
CA ALA A 310 2.90 -19.12 1.88
C ALA A 310 2.23 -17.99 2.69
N ILE A 311 2.75 -16.75 2.63
CA ILE A 311 2.12 -15.59 3.27
C ILE A 311 0.71 -15.36 2.71
N ALA A 312 0.54 -15.46 1.39
CA ALA A 312 -0.76 -15.28 0.77
C ALA A 312 -1.79 -16.32 1.27
N LEU A 313 -1.38 -17.59 1.35
CA LEU A 313 -2.27 -18.68 1.81
C LEU A 313 -2.56 -18.59 3.31
N LEU A 314 -1.54 -18.41 4.14
CA LEU A 314 -1.69 -18.28 5.59
C LEU A 314 -2.53 -17.06 5.96
N GLY A 315 -2.43 -15.98 5.19
CA GLY A 315 -3.23 -14.77 5.37
C GLY A 315 -4.74 -15.00 5.40
N PHE A 316 -5.24 -16.02 4.69
CA PHE A 316 -6.65 -16.38 4.74
C PHE A 316 -7.08 -17.12 6.00
N LEU A 317 -6.15 -17.60 6.83
CA LEU A 317 -6.44 -18.45 7.96
C LEU A 317 -6.37 -17.73 9.32
N VAL A 318 -5.94 -16.46 9.33
CA VAL A 318 -5.55 -15.79 10.59
C VAL A 318 -6.38 -14.56 10.93
N TRP A 319 -7.46 -14.26 10.20
CA TRP A 319 -8.23 -13.01 10.38
C TRP A 319 -8.79 -12.82 11.79
N GLY A 320 -9.05 -13.90 12.53
CA GLY A 320 -9.72 -13.84 13.85
C GLY A 320 -8.86 -13.22 14.95
N HIS A 321 -7.56 -12.98 14.73
CA HIS A 321 -6.76 -12.23 15.69
C HIS A 321 -7.17 -10.73 15.78
N HIS A 322 -7.86 -10.20 14.78
CA HIS A 322 -8.48 -8.88 14.86
C HIS A 322 -9.74 -8.85 15.73
N MET A 323 -10.15 -10.00 16.26
CA MET A 323 -11.42 -10.17 16.95
C MET A 323 -11.26 -10.82 18.35
N PHE A 324 -10.08 -10.77 18.95
CA PHE A 324 -9.82 -11.40 20.25
C PHE A 324 -10.70 -10.84 21.37
N THR A 325 -11.18 -9.62 21.26
CA THR A 325 -12.08 -8.95 22.22
C THR A 325 -13.54 -8.89 21.75
N SER A 326 -13.90 -9.54 20.63
CA SER A 326 -15.25 -9.51 20.05
C SER A 326 -16.27 -10.46 20.69
N GLY A 327 -15.84 -11.25 21.67
CA GLY A 327 -16.67 -12.29 22.27
C GLY A 327 -16.55 -13.68 21.62
N GLN A 328 -15.55 -13.91 20.78
CA GLN A 328 -15.23 -15.25 20.28
C GLN A 328 -14.97 -16.24 21.43
N SER A 329 -15.24 -17.53 21.20
CA SER A 329 -14.98 -18.53 22.23
C SER A 329 -13.49 -18.62 22.58
N PRO A 330 -13.14 -18.96 23.86
CA PRO A 330 -11.74 -19.07 24.26
C PRO A 330 -10.91 -20.04 23.40
N LEU A 331 -11.50 -21.13 22.95
CA LEU A 331 -10.84 -22.10 22.07
C LEU A 331 -10.52 -21.47 20.71
N VAL A 332 -11.46 -20.77 20.11
CA VAL A 332 -11.27 -20.07 18.83
C VAL A 332 -10.16 -19.03 18.93
N ASN A 333 -10.14 -18.25 20.00
CA ASN A 333 -9.07 -17.28 20.27
C ASN A 333 -7.68 -17.93 20.36
N VAL A 334 -7.55 -19.04 21.09
CA VAL A 334 -6.29 -19.79 21.19
C VAL A 334 -5.85 -20.33 19.84
N VAL A 335 -6.77 -20.88 19.05
CA VAL A 335 -6.47 -21.40 17.70
C VAL A 335 -6.00 -20.28 16.78
N PHE A 336 -6.71 -19.15 16.73
CA PHE A 336 -6.28 -18.00 15.90
C PHE A 336 -4.94 -17.43 16.36
N SER A 337 -4.68 -17.36 17.67
CA SER A 337 -3.39 -16.95 18.20
C SER A 337 -2.27 -17.88 17.68
N ALA A 338 -2.43 -19.19 17.85
CA ALA A 338 -1.44 -20.18 17.42
C ALA A 338 -1.17 -20.12 15.91
N ILE A 339 -2.20 -20.06 15.07
CA ILE A 339 -2.05 -20.00 13.61
C ILE A 339 -1.41 -18.68 13.20
N THR A 340 -1.71 -17.57 13.86
CA THR A 340 -1.14 -16.26 13.56
C THR A 340 0.39 -16.25 13.65
N PHE A 341 0.96 -16.92 14.65
CA PHE A 341 2.42 -17.07 14.76
C PHE A 341 3.06 -17.74 13.55
N THR A 342 2.35 -18.61 12.85
CA THR A 342 2.90 -19.30 11.66
C THR A 342 3.22 -18.34 10.51
N VAL A 343 2.55 -17.18 10.42
CA VAL A 343 2.81 -16.16 9.40
C VAL A 343 4.17 -15.47 9.59
N ALA A 344 4.67 -15.46 10.81
CA ALA A 344 6.01 -14.92 11.09
C ALA A 344 7.12 -15.72 10.40
N ILE A 345 6.93 -17.03 10.20
CA ILE A 345 7.94 -17.92 9.60
C ILE A 345 8.29 -17.49 8.16
N PRO A 346 7.37 -17.44 7.20
CA PRO A 346 7.69 -17.02 5.84
C PRO A 346 8.15 -15.56 5.76
N SER A 347 7.71 -14.69 6.66
CA SER A 347 8.18 -13.30 6.75
C SER A 347 9.63 -13.25 7.22
N ALA A 348 10.00 -14.00 8.24
CA ALA A 348 11.38 -14.13 8.74
C ALA A 348 12.30 -14.71 7.67
N VAL A 349 11.84 -15.72 6.91
CA VAL A 349 12.61 -16.28 5.78
C VAL A 349 13.03 -15.17 4.82
N LYS A 350 12.14 -14.25 4.47
CA LYS A 350 12.51 -13.12 3.59
C LYS A 350 13.57 -12.22 4.22
N VAL A 351 13.36 -11.78 5.46
CA VAL A 351 14.27 -10.86 6.15
C VAL A 351 15.66 -11.47 6.28
N PHE A 352 15.76 -12.72 6.75
CA PHE A 352 17.06 -13.39 6.90
C PHE A 352 17.77 -13.62 5.57
N ASN A 353 17.05 -13.94 4.50
CA ASN A 353 17.64 -14.08 3.17
C ASN A 353 18.12 -12.75 2.59
N TRP A 354 17.44 -11.63 2.88
CA TRP A 354 17.92 -10.29 2.52
C TRP A 354 19.22 -9.94 3.27
N LEU A 355 19.29 -10.18 4.57
CA LEU A 355 20.50 -9.98 5.37
C LEU A 355 21.66 -10.87 4.87
N ALA A 356 21.39 -12.14 4.59
CA ALA A 356 22.39 -13.06 4.03
C ALA A 356 22.87 -12.64 2.62
N THR A 357 22.00 -12.02 1.82
CA THR A 357 22.39 -11.45 0.53
C THR A 357 23.34 -10.27 0.71
N MET A 358 23.06 -9.38 1.64
CA MET A 358 23.93 -8.23 1.93
C MET A 358 25.25 -8.64 2.58
N TYR A 359 25.26 -9.71 3.36
CA TYR A 359 26.48 -10.20 4.03
C TYR A 359 27.58 -10.53 3.00
N LYS A 360 28.76 -9.93 3.18
CA LYS A 360 29.90 -10.01 2.22
C LYS A 360 29.52 -9.56 0.78
N GLY A 361 28.50 -8.70 0.62
CA GLY A 361 28.16 -8.06 -0.64
C GLY A 361 28.95 -6.76 -0.82
N SER A 362 29.12 -6.34 -2.08
CA SER A 362 29.66 -5.02 -2.43
C SER A 362 28.52 -3.99 -2.42
N ILE A 363 28.17 -3.50 -1.22
CA ILE A 363 26.99 -2.64 -1.04
C ILE A 363 27.27 -1.26 -1.63
N VAL A 364 26.41 -0.84 -2.56
CA VAL A 364 26.44 0.50 -3.15
C VAL A 364 25.32 1.33 -2.51
N PHE A 365 25.70 2.31 -1.69
CA PHE A 365 24.78 3.20 -0.98
C PHE A 365 24.15 4.22 -1.94
N THR A 366 23.22 3.75 -2.73
CA THR A 366 22.34 4.60 -3.57
C THR A 366 21.05 4.89 -2.84
N THR A 367 20.27 5.89 -3.32
CA THR A 367 18.94 6.19 -2.76
C THR A 367 18.04 4.96 -2.67
N PRO A 368 17.87 4.10 -3.71
CA PRO A 368 17.08 2.88 -3.58
C PRO A 368 17.59 1.93 -2.50
N MET A 369 18.92 1.78 -2.34
CA MET A 369 19.49 0.92 -1.31
C MET A 369 19.22 1.46 0.10
N CYS A 370 19.29 2.79 0.28
CA CYS A 370 18.92 3.41 1.56
C CYS A 370 17.46 3.14 1.92
N TYR A 371 16.54 3.17 0.95
CA TYR A 371 15.15 2.78 1.18
C TYR A 371 15.01 1.30 1.50
N ALA A 372 15.77 0.43 0.86
CA ALA A 372 15.74 -1.01 1.17
C ALA A 372 16.24 -1.29 2.60
N MET A 373 17.29 -0.62 3.05
CA MET A 373 17.80 -0.74 4.42
C MET A 373 16.80 -0.16 5.44
N ALA A 374 16.19 1.00 5.15
CA ALA A 374 15.14 1.58 5.97
C ALA A 374 13.93 0.64 6.08
N PHE A 375 13.53 0.01 4.98
CA PHE A 375 12.48 -1.01 4.98
C PHE A 375 12.82 -2.14 5.96
N ILE A 376 14.01 -2.75 5.87
CA ILE A 376 14.39 -3.88 6.74
C ILE A 376 14.31 -3.47 8.21
N PHE A 377 14.81 -2.29 8.54
CA PHE A 377 14.81 -1.81 9.93
C PHE A 377 13.39 -1.52 10.43
N LEU A 378 12.61 -0.75 9.69
CA LEU A 378 11.26 -0.34 10.09
C LEU A 378 10.28 -1.51 10.06
N PHE A 379 10.33 -2.33 9.01
CA PHE A 379 9.53 -3.56 8.93
C PHE A 379 9.96 -4.58 10.00
N GLY A 380 11.24 -4.62 10.37
CA GLY A 380 11.72 -5.43 11.49
C GLY A 380 11.01 -5.07 12.81
N ILE A 381 10.90 -3.79 13.13
CA ILE A 381 10.13 -3.30 14.30
C ILE A 381 8.65 -3.68 14.15
N GLY A 382 8.06 -3.40 12.97
CA GLY A 382 6.67 -3.75 12.69
C GLY A 382 6.38 -5.25 12.83
N GLY A 383 7.24 -6.11 12.29
CA GLY A 383 7.10 -7.56 12.40
C GLY A 383 7.22 -8.08 13.84
N LEU A 384 8.19 -7.55 14.60
CA LEU A 384 8.35 -7.91 16.01
C LEU A 384 7.16 -7.48 16.86
N THR A 385 6.65 -6.25 16.68
CA THR A 385 5.43 -5.80 17.38
C THR A 385 4.21 -6.61 16.99
N GLY A 386 4.17 -7.15 15.75
CA GLY A 386 3.14 -8.09 15.31
C GLY A 386 3.12 -9.41 16.08
N LEU A 387 4.28 -9.90 16.55
CA LEU A 387 4.34 -11.09 17.40
C LEU A 387 3.68 -10.85 18.77
N PHE A 388 3.84 -9.64 19.34
CA PHE A 388 3.14 -9.28 20.58
C PHE A 388 1.61 -9.26 20.37
N LEU A 389 1.12 -8.73 19.25
CA LEU A 389 -0.32 -8.71 18.93
C LEU A 389 -0.86 -10.09 18.51
N ALA A 390 -0.01 -10.99 18.02
CA ALA A 390 -0.40 -12.37 17.74
C ALA A 390 -0.68 -13.18 19.02
N ALA A 391 -0.03 -12.81 20.14
CA ALA A 391 -0.21 -13.46 21.41
C ALA A 391 -1.51 -12.98 22.08
N LEU A 392 -2.49 -13.87 22.21
CA LEU A 392 -3.81 -13.59 22.80
C LEU A 392 -3.72 -12.84 24.13
N SER A 393 -2.88 -13.32 25.05
CA SER A 393 -2.71 -12.71 26.38
C SER A 393 -2.17 -11.28 26.33
N THR A 394 -1.40 -10.95 25.33
CA THR A 394 -0.83 -9.60 25.13
C THR A 394 -1.83 -8.69 24.41
N ASP A 395 -2.47 -9.21 23.36
CA ASP A 395 -3.40 -8.42 22.55
C ASP A 395 -4.61 -7.93 23.33
N ILE A 396 -5.14 -8.71 24.27
CA ILE A 396 -6.24 -8.29 25.16
C ILE A 396 -5.94 -6.95 25.86
N HIS A 397 -4.67 -6.66 26.16
CA HIS A 397 -4.26 -5.40 26.78
C HIS A 397 -3.92 -4.30 25.78
N PHE A 398 -3.53 -4.66 24.54
CA PHE A 398 -3.10 -3.71 23.51
C PHE A 398 -4.15 -3.46 22.43
N HIS A 399 -5.21 -4.26 22.39
CA HIS A 399 -6.30 -4.11 21.42
C HIS A 399 -6.90 -2.70 21.52
N ASP A 400 -7.18 -2.09 20.36
CA ASP A 400 -7.71 -0.72 20.23
C ASP A 400 -6.84 0.39 20.90
N THR A 401 -5.57 0.12 21.15
CA THR A 401 -4.61 1.11 21.64
C THR A 401 -3.70 1.64 20.54
N TYR A 402 -2.95 2.70 20.85
CA TYR A 402 -1.92 3.24 19.95
C TYR A 402 -0.77 2.24 19.67
N PHE A 403 -0.64 1.15 20.44
CA PHE A 403 0.31 0.08 20.10
C PHE A 403 -0.04 -0.59 18.78
N VAL A 404 -1.32 -0.86 18.52
CA VAL A 404 -1.81 -1.40 17.24
C VAL A 404 -1.55 -0.40 16.12
N VAL A 405 -1.83 0.89 16.38
CA VAL A 405 -1.58 1.97 15.41
C VAL A 405 -0.09 2.04 15.06
N ALA A 406 0.80 1.97 16.05
CA ALA A 406 2.24 1.96 15.82
C ALA A 406 2.66 0.73 14.99
N HIS A 407 2.18 -0.47 15.36
CA HIS A 407 2.48 -1.70 14.64
C HIS A 407 2.20 -1.57 13.15
N PHE A 408 0.98 -1.26 12.77
CA PHE A 408 0.65 -1.23 11.35
C PHE A 408 1.27 -0.03 10.59
N HIS A 409 1.58 1.09 11.26
CA HIS A 409 2.32 2.18 10.63
C HIS A 409 3.78 1.77 10.34
N TYR A 410 4.45 1.04 11.24
CA TYR A 410 5.79 0.49 10.95
C TYR A 410 5.74 -0.50 9.78
N VAL A 411 4.67 -1.28 9.61
CA VAL A 411 4.50 -2.18 8.47
C VAL A 411 4.14 -1.40 7.20
N MET A 412 3.16 -0.48 7.25
CA MET A 412 2.63 0.18 6.05
C MET A 412 3.51 1.34 5.58
N VAL A 413 3.85 2.26 6.47
CA VAL A 413 4.70 3.42 6.12
C VAL A 413 6.15 2.98 6.09
N GLY A 414 6.62 2.31 7.14
CA GLY A 414 7.98 1.78 7.21
C GLY A 414 8.27 0.71 6.17
N GLY A 415 7.26 -0.09 5.80
CA GLY A 415 7.33 -1.12 4.76
C GLY A 415 6.90 -0.59 3.38
N THR A 416 5.59 -0.55 3.13
CA THR A 416 5.06 -0.34 1.76
C THR A 416 5.47 1.00 1.16
N LEU A 417 5.40 2.11 1.89
CA LEU A 417 5.77 3.42 1.37
C LEU A 417 7.27 3.52 1.08
N THR A 418 8.13 2.99 1.95
CA THR A 418 9.58 2.96 1.70
C THR A 418 9.92 2.10 0.48
N ALA A 419 9.26 0.96 0.30
CA ALA A 419 9.41 0.11 -0.87
C ALA A 419 8.92 0.80 -2.15
N LEU A 420 7.76 1.48 -2.10
CA LEU A 420 7.25 2.27 -3.22
C LEU A 420 8.27 3.32 -3.66
N LEU A 421 8.77 4.12 -2.72
CA LEU A 421 9.77 5.16 -3.02
C LEU A 421 11.07 4.55 -3.54
N GLY A 422 11.58 3.50 -2.91
CA GLY A 422 12.75 2.76 -3.38
C GLY A 422 12.58 2.24 -4.81
N GLY A 423 11.41 1.68 -5.13
CA GLY A 423 11.04 1.21 -6.46
C GLY A 423 10.92 2.34 -7.47
N VAL A 424 10.27 3.46 -7.13
CA VAL A 424 10.18 4.64 -8.00
C VAL A 424 11.57 5.16 -8.33
N PHE A 425 12.46 5.31 -7.36
CA PHE A 425 13.84 5.75 -7.62
C PHE A 425 14.64 4.75 -8.45
N HIS A 426 14.42 3.45 -8.24
CA HIS A 426 15.13 2.41 -8.97
C HIS A 426 14.69 2.33 -10.44
N TRP A 427 13.37 2.32 -10.69
CA TRP A 427 12.84 2.22 -12.05
C TRP A 427 12.62 3.58 -12.72
N TRP A 428 13.02 4.69 -12.09
CA TRP A 428 12.87 6.04 -12.65
C TRP A 428 13.33 6.18 -14.10
N PRO A 429 14.45 5.57 -14.53
CA PRO A 429 14.85 5.61 -15.94
C PRO A 429 13.81 5.05 -16.90
N ASN A 430 13.01 4.08 -16.44
CA ASN A 430 11.95 3.46 -17.24
C ASN A 430 10.68 4.32 -17.38
N PHE A 431 10.54 5.35 -16.54
CA PHE A 431 9.49 6.36 -16.66
C PHE A 431 9.85 7.45 -17.67
N ARG A 432 11.12 7.53 -18.09
CA ARG A 432 11.61 8.43 -19.14
C ARG A 432 11.70 7.71 -20.49
N SER A 433 11.80 8.49 -21.55
CA SER A 433 11.95 7.92 -22.88
C SER A 433 13.25 7.10 -23.00
N SER A 434 13.16 5.98 -23.67
CA SER A 434 14.20 4.96 -23.81
C SER A 434 15.44 5.38 -24.62
N THR A 435 15.55 6.59 -25.09
CA THR A 435 16.63 7.03 -26.01
C THR A 435 17.78 7.78 -25.36
N GLN A 436 17.72 8.10 -24.07
CA GLN A 436 18.92 8.60 -23.39
C GLN A 436 19.74 7.44 -22.84
N ARG A 437 20.88 7.16 -23.50
CA ARG A 437 21.94 6.29 -22.98
C ARG A 437 22.20 6.62 -21.52
N TYR A 438 22.41 5.60 -20.75
CA TYR A 438 22.96 5.60 -19.40
C TYR A 438 24.06 6.66 -19.28
N ASP A 439 23.70 7.88 -18.87
CA ASP A 439 24.66 8.81 -18.31
C ASP A 439 25.14 8.18 -17.02
N GLY A 440 26.42 7.93 -16.91
CA GLY A 440 27.00 7.12 -15.85
C GLY A 440 26.52 7.49 -14.44
N PRO A 441 26.68 6.60 -13.47
CA PRO A 441 26.10 6.70 -12.12
C PRO A 441 26.30 8.08 -11.45
N HIS A 442 27.35 8.78 -11.80
CA HIS A 442 27.69 10.09 -11.23
C HIS A 442 26.75 11.22 -11.63
N ARG A 443 26.30 11.26 -12.89
CA ARG A 443 25.36 12.30 -13.38
C ARG A 443 23.93 12.02 -12.91
N MET A 444 23.56 10.75 -12.76
CA MET A 444 22.28 10.34 -12.19
C MET A 444 22.20 10.72 -10.70
N LEU A 445 23.26 10.52 -9.93
CA LEU A 445 23.37 10.92 -8.51
C LEU A 445 23.23 12.43 -8.32
N VAL A 446 23.83 13.25 -9.20
CA VAL A 446 23.73 14.72 -9.13
C VAL A 446 22.29 15.18 -9.45
N ARG A 447 21.60 14.56 -10.43
CA ARG A 447 20.20 14.89 -10.75
C ARG A 447 19.23 14.40 -9.69
N LEU A 448 19.46 13.23 -9.09
CA LEU A 448 18.66 12.69 -7.97
C LEU A 448 18.87 13.53 -6.69
N ARG A 449 20.09 13.98 -6.40
CA ARG A 449 20.35 14.93 -5.29
C ARG A 449 19.61 16.25 -5.48
N ARG A 450 19.56 16.82 -6.71
CA ARG A 450 18.77 18.03 -6.99
C ARG A 450 17.28 17.80 -6.81
N PHE A 451 16.74 16.64 -7.21
CA PHE A 451 15.34 16.28 -6.99
C PHE A 451 15.01 16.10 -5.49
N GLN A 452 15.92 15.47 -4.74
CA GLN A 452 15.80 15.35 -3.27
C GLN A 452 15.80 16.72 -2.59
N HIS A 453 16.67 17.64 -3.01
CA HIS A 453 16.73 18.99 -2.43
C HIS A 453 15.50 19.84 -2.71
N HIS A 454 14.77 19.59 -3.80
CA HIS A 454 13.59 20.38 -4.16
C HIS A 454 12.27 19.80 -3.64
N ILE A 455 12.16 18.50 -3.43
CA ILE A 455 10.89 17.86 -3.02
C ILE A 455 10.89 17.42 -1.55
N PHE A 456 12.04 17.09 -0.98
CA PHE A 456 12.15 16.62 0.41
C PHE A 456 13.26 17.36 1.20
N PRO A 457 13.07 18.63 1.57
CA PRO A 457 13.99 19.30 2.47
C PRO A 457 14.04 18.64 3.86
N SER A 458 12.99 17.90 4.25
CA SER A 458 12.74 17.47 5.62
C SER A 458 13.29 16.09 6.02
N VAL A 459 13.71 15.23 5.08
CA VAL A 459 14.20 13.88 5.45
C VAL A 459 15.55 13.96 6.18
N ARG A 460 16.36 14.95 5.84
CA ARG A 460 17.66 15.18 6.51
C ARG A 460 17.47 15.82 7.90
N ASP A 461 16.49 16.71 8.04
CA ASP A 461 16.17 17.38 9.30
C ASP A 461 15.29 16.53 10.24
N GLY A 462 14.49 15.60 9.68
CA GLY A 462 13.67 14.67 10.45
C GLY A 462 14.50 13.66 11.26
N CYS A 463 15.61 13.14 10.72
CA CYS A 463 16.50 12.26 11.45
C CYS A 463 17.23 12.97 12.60
N SER A 464 17.63 14.24 12.41
CA SER A 464 18.33 15.01 13.44
C SER A 464 17.41 15.51 14.55
N ARG A 465 16.15 15.85 14.21
CA ARG A 465 15.17 16.31 15.21
C ARG A 465 14.52 15.17 16.00
N HIS A 466 14.38 13.98 15.42
CA HIS A 466 13.88 12.81 16.17
C HIS A 466 14.87 12.31 17.22
N ALA A 467 16.16 12.45 16.97
CA ALA A 467 17.19 12.17 17.97
C ALA A 467 17.20 13.20 19.11
N ALA A 468 16.72 14.43 18.87
CA ALA A 468 16.61 15.48 19.89
C ALA A 468 15.33 15.35 20.73
N SER A 469 14.20 14.89 20.16
CA SER A 469 12.93 14.73 20.90
C SER A 469 12.93 13.55 21.88
N LEU A 470 13.79 12.55 21.70
CA LEU A 470 13.96 11.44 22.65
C LEU A 470 14.73 11.85 23.94
N ARG A 471 15.31 13.06 24.00
CA ARG A 471 15.96 13.58 25.22
C ARG A 471 14.99 14.29 26.18
N PHE A 472 13.75 14.56 25.78
CA PHE A 472 12.78 15.32 26.59
C PHE A 472 11.74 14.45 27.32
N VAL A 473 11.88 13.12 27.35
CA VAL A 473 11.01 12.19 28.11
C VAL A 473 11.75 11.66 29.36
N ARG A 474 12.82 12.33 29.81
CA ARG A 474 13.47 12.08 31.12
C ARG A 474 13.62 13.40 31.88
N SER A 475 12.52 13.88 32.44
CA SER A 475 12.46 14.68 33.64
C SER A 475 11.02 14.79 34.10
#